data_838e36571bacb8fa8ad0febc1490d487
#
_entry.id   838e36571bacb8fa8ad0febc1490d487
#
_cell.length_a   1.000
_cell.length_b   1.000
_cell.length_c   1.000
_cell.angle_alpha   90.00
_cell.angle_beta   90.00
_cell.angle_gamma   90.00
#
_symmetry.space_group_name_H-M   'P 1'
#
loop_
_entity.id
_entity.type
_entity.pdbx_description
1 polymer ?
#
loop_
_entity_poly.entity_id
_entity_poly.type
_entity_poly.pdbx_seq_one_letter_code
_entity_poly.pdbx_strand_id
1 'polypeptide(L)'
;MIKVVKIGGNVVDNPELLKEFVKDFAAMPGMKILIHGGGVMASQMQKSMGMTPVMVEGRRVTDEATLKVVTMVYAGWCNKNIIALLQGAGCNAIGLCGADGNVIKAARRAPVKVEISAEDAAASPAAANMTPCEDEGFQMVDYGFVGDVKAECINAGFIYSLLERGIVPVFNAINHDGEGNLLNTNADTIASSVAIAMAGHKYRNRWEVCSACEDCTHCSDDGRLSHEVELIYCFEKDGVLYDKDDDSSIIPEMDRERFAQLKAEGRVADGMSPKLSNSFKAIDSGVSRVIIKHARNLLTYKGTVLL
;
A
#
# COMPACT_ATOMS: atom_id res chain seq x y z
N MET A 1 -6.98 -9.77 -15.68
CA MET A 1 -6.09 -8.76 -15.05
C MET A 1 -6.74 -8.24 -13.78
N ILE A 2 -5.98 -8.15 -12.69
CA ILE A 2 -6.38 -7.54 -11.41
C ILE A 2 -5.60 -6.24 -11.24
N LYS A 3 -6.29 -5.15 -10.86
CA LYS A 3 -5.67 -3.85 -10.61
C LYS A 3 -5.66 -3.58 -9.10
N VAL A 4 -4.47 -3.46 -8.53
CA VAL A 4 -4.28 -3.07 -7.13
C VAL A 4 -3.96 -1.59 -7.11
N VAL A 5 -4.87 -0.77 -6.60
CA VAL A 5 -4.74 0.69 -6.62
C VAL A 5 -4.52 1.19 -5.19
N LYS A 6 -3.49 2.01 -5.00
CA LYS A 6 -3.22 2.66 -3.71
C LYS A 6 -3.37 4.17 -3.83
N ILE A 7 -4.15 4.77 -2.94
CA ILE A 7 -4.28 6.23 -2.83
C ILE A 7 -3.54 6.78 -1.62
N GLY A 8 -2.84 7.91 -1.83
CA GLY A 8 -2.13 8.63 -0.77
C GLY A 8 -3.07 9.34 0.20
N GLY A 9 -2.53 9.76 1.36
CA GLY A 9 -3.27 10.52 2.36
C GLY A 9 -3.84 11.80 1.80
N ASN A 10 -3.08 12.56 1.01
CA ASN A 10 -3.53 13.82 0.40
C ASN A 10 -4.75 13.66 -0.52
N VAL A 11 -4.94 12.48 -1.15
CA VAL A 11 -6.15 12.18 -1.92
C VAL A 11 -7.33 11.92 -0.99
N VAL A 12 -7.10 11.15 0.09
CA VAL A 12 -8.14 10.80 1.09
C VAL A 12 -8.62 12.04 1.85
N ASP A 13 -7.69 12.97 2.14
CA ASP A 13 -7.94 14.16 2.94
C ASP A 13 -8.53 15.34 2.14
N ASN A 14 -8.58 15.22 0.79
CA ASN A 14 -9.19 16.22 -0.10
C ASN A 14 -10.55 15.69 -0.63
N PRO A 15 -11.70 16.21 -0.13
CA PRO A 15 -13.01 15.67 -0.47
C PRO A 15 -13.34 15.72 -1.97
N GLU A 16 -12.92 16.79 -2.68
CA GLU A 16 -13.22 16.93 -4.11
C GLU A 16 -12.35 15.98 -4.94
N LEU A 17 -11.05 15.89 -4.65
CA LEU A 17 -10.16 14.97 -5.32
C LEU A 17 -10.56 13.50 -5.04
N LEU A 18 -11.00 13.20 -3.82
CA LEU A 18 -11.49 11.86 -3.47
C LEU A 18 -12.76 11.50 -4.25
N LYS A 19 -13.71 12.42 -4.41
CA LYS A 19 -14.93 12.18 -5.21
C LYS A 19 -14.60 11.95 -6.69
N GLU A 20 -13.70 12.76 -7.27
CA GLU A 20 -13.22 12.57 -8.65
C GLU A 20 -12.57 11.20 -8.80
N PHE A 21 -11.62 10.87 -7.92
CA PHE A 21 -10.95 9.58 -7.93
C PHE A 21 -11.92 8.40 -7.80
N VAL A 22 -12.88 8.46 -6.87
CA VAL A 22 -13.88 7.39 -6.66
C VAL A 22 -14.72 7.15 -7.91
N LYS A 23 -15.10 8.21 -8.60
CA LYS A 23 -15.85 8.12 -9.87
C LYS A 23 -15.03 7.39 -10.94
N ASP A 24 -13.77 7.76 -11.10
CA ASP A 24 -12.86 7.12 -12.06
C ASP A 24 -12.55 5.68 -11.67
N PHE A 25 -12.31 5.43 -10.37
CA PHE A 25 -12.10 4.08 -9.86
C PHE A 25 -13.34 3.19 -10.05
N ALA A 26 -14.54 3.71 -9.81
CA ALA A 26 -15.78 2.97 -10.07
C ALA A 26 -15.93 2.59 -11.55
N ALA A 27 -15.59 3.51 -12.46
CA ALA A 27 -15.66 3.29 -13.91
C ALA A 27 -14.54 2.37 -14.46
N MET A 28 -13.45 2.15 -13.69
CA MET A 28 -12.35 1.28 -14.10
C MET A 28 -12.82 -0.16 -14.33
N PRO A 29 -12.59 -0.75 -15.52
CA PRO A 29 -13.06 -2.10 -15.83
C PRO A 29 -12.18 -3.18 -15.17
N GLY A 30 -12.77 -4.36 -14.98
CA GLY A 30 -12.10 -5.56 -14.47
C GLY A 30 -12.07 -5.65 -12.94
N MET A 31 -11.39 -6.65 -12.44
CA MET A 31 -11.19 -6.87 -11.01
C MET A 31 -10.26 -5.80 -10.44
N LYS A 32 -10.63 -5.22 -9.32
CA LYS A 32 -9.87 -4.13 -8.70
C LYS A 32 -9.91 -4.18 -7.18
N ILE A 33 -8.83 -3.75 -6.57
CA ILE A 33 -8.62 -3.69 -5.12
C ILE A 33 -8.17 -2.26 -4.80
N LEU A 34 -8.71 -1.66 -3.75
CA LEU A 34 -8.28 -0.34 -3.31
C LEU A 34 -7.55 -0.43 -1.96
N ILE A 35 -6.43 0.26 -1.84
CA ILE A 35 -5.72 0.41 -0.58
C ILE A 35 -5.57 1.90 -0.28
N HIS A 36 -5.82 2.30 0.97
CA HIS A 36 -5.69 3.68 1.39
C HIS A 36 -4.97 3.83 2.73
N GLY A 37 -4.38 5.00 2.93
CA GLY A 37 -3.88 5.47 4.22
C GLY A 37 -4.88 6.43 4.88
N GLY A 38 -4.37 7.46 5.54
CA GLY A 38 -5.12 8.50 6.26
C GLY A 38 -4.23 9.24 7.26
N GLY A 39 -2.92 9.26 6.98
CA GLY A 39 -1.92 9.75 7.94
C GLY A 39 -2.09 11.21 8.35
N VAL A 40 -2.48 12.08 7.42
CA VAL A 40 -2.71 13.51 7.70
C VAL A 40 -3.91 13.67 8.64
N MET A 41 -5.04 13.04 8.32
CA MET A 41 -6.24 13.07 9.15
C MET A 41 -5.99 12.47 10.55
N ALA A 42 -5.21 11.39 10.64
CA ALA A 42 -4.82 10.81 11.93
C ALA A 42 -3.97 11.79 12.75
N SER A 43 -3.04 12.52 12.11
CA SER A 43 -2.25 13.54 12.79
C SER A 43 -3.12 14.72 13.27
N GLN A 44 -4.09 15.14 12.49
CA GLN A 44 -5.04 16.18 12.89
C GLN A 44 -5.90 15.70 14.06
N MET A 45 -6.39 14.47 14.03
CA MET A 45 -7.16 13.89 15.13
C MET A 45 -6.34 13.77 16.41
N GLN A 46 -5.08 13.29 16.33
CA GLN A 46 -4.19 13.27 17.50
C GLN A 46 -4.03 14.66 18.11
N LYS A 47 -3.74 15.68 17.28
CA LYS A 47 -3.60 17.06 17.74
C LYS A 47 -4.86 17.58 18.40
N SER A 48 -6.05 17.30 17.85
CA SER A 48 -7.35 17.71 18.44
C SER A 48 -7.62 17.04 19.78
N MET A 49 -7.04 15.88 20.04
CA MET A 49 -7.09 15.15 21.32
C MET A 49 -5.95 15.53 22.29
N GLY A 50 -5.15 16.56 21.96
CA GLY A 50 -4.01 16.98 22.77
C GLY A 50 -2.78 16.06 22.68
N MET A 51 -2.74 15.17 21.70
CA MET A 51 -1.62 14.26 21.48
C MET A 51 -0.64 14.85 20.44
N THR A 52 0.67 14.61 20.62
CA THR A 52 1.68 14.98 19.64
C THR A 52 1.95 13.79 18.71
N PRO A 53 1.71 13.91 17.38
CA PRO A 53 2.11 12.88 16.43
C PRO A 53 3.64 12.76 16.38
N VAL A 54 4.15 11.56 16.59
CA VAL A 54 5.58 11.27 16.55
C VAL A 54 5.92 10.51 15.29
N MET A 55 6.86 11.03 14.49
CA MET A 55 7.28 10.46 13.21
C MET A 55 8.80 10.29 13.21
N VAL A 56 9.29 9.14 12.76
CA VAL A 56 10.71 8.88 12.52
C VAL A 56 10.85 8.32 11.11
N GLU A 57 11.68 8.90 10.27
CA GLU A 57 11.86 8.54 8.85
C GLU A 57 10.51 8.38 8.09
N GLY A 58 9.57 9.29 8.33
CA GLY A 58 8.25 9.27 7.68
C GLY A 58 7.31 8.17 8.19
N ARG A 59 7.70 7.40 9.22
CA ARG A 59 6.88 6.38 9.86
C ARG A 59 6.38 6.85 11.21
N ARG A 60 5.12 6.57 11.51
CA ARG A 60 4.50 6.94 12.78
C ARG A 60 4.93 5.98 13.88
N VAL A 61 5.55 6.50 14.93
CA VAL A 61 5.68 5.78 16.20
C VAL A 61 4.27 5.60 16.76
N THR A 62 3.91 4.37 17.08
CA THR A 62 2.54 3.99 17.37
C THR A 62 2.48 3.31 18.74
N ASP A 63 2.29 4.10 19.79
CA ASP A 63 1.93 3.61 21.11
C ASP A 63 0.45 3.17 21.17
N GLU A 64 -0.01 2.68 22.30
CA GLU A 64 -1.38 2.17 22.45
C GLU A 64 -2.44 3.27 22.20
N ALA A 65 -2.20 4.49 22.65
CA ALA A 65 -3.11 5.61 22.46
C ALA A 65 -3.17 6.02 20.97
N THR A 66 -2.01 6.10 20.33
CA THR A 66 -1.88 6.36 18.89
C THR A 66 -2.55 5.25 18.07
N LEU A 67 -2.37 3.97 18.45
CA LEU A 67 -3.01 2.85 17.77
C LEU A 67 -4.54 2.98 17.77
N LYS A 68 -5.13 3.36 18.90
CA LYS A 68 -6.58 3.62 19.00
C LYS A 68 -7.01 4.72 18.03
N VAL A 69 -6.28 5.84 17.98
CA VAL A 69 -6.61 6.96 17.09
C VAL A 69 -6.48 6.55 15.62
N VAL A 70 -5.37 5.92 15.20
CA VAL A 70 -5.20 5.53 13.80
C VAL A 70 -6.23 4.47 13.39
N THR A 71 -6.64 3.57 14.30
CA THR A 71 -7.70 2.61 14.03
C THR A 71 -9.05 3.30 13.81
N MET A 72 -9.45 4.22 14.68
CA MET A 72 -10.68 5.01 14.52
C MET A 72 -10.68 5.78 13.19
N VAL A 73 -9.55 6.40 12.84
CA VAL A 73 -9.43 7.20 11.62
C VAL A 73 -9.37 6.32 10.38
N TYR A 74 -8.46 5.34 10.32
CA TYR A 74 -8.25 4.57 9.08
C TYR A 74 -9.36 3.56 8.83
N ALA A 75 -9.65 2.68 9.81
CA ALA A 75 -10.65 1.63 9.67
C ALA A 75 -12.09 2.14 9.87
N GLY A 76 -12.25 3.22 10.63
CA GLY A 76 -13.52 3.90 10.82
C GLY A 76 -13.80 4.91 9.72
N TRP A 77 -13.45 6.18 9.97
CA TRP A 77 -13.90 7.29 9.12
C TRP A 77 -13.43 7.18 7.66
N CYS A 78 -12.11 7.09 7.42
CA CYS A 78 -11.58 7.10 6.04
C CYS A 78 -12.14 5.94 5.22
N ASN A 79 -12.07 4.72 5.77
CA ASN A 79 -12.54 3.53 5.07
C ASN A 79 -14.04 3.59 4.78
N LYS A 80 -14.87 3.90 5.78
CA LYS A 80 -16.34 3.91 5.60
C LYS A 80 -16.81 5.07 4.71
N ASN A 81 -16.13 6.21 4.75
CA ASN A 81 -16.40 7.32 3.82
C ASN A 81 -16.09 6.92 2.36
N ILE A 82 -14.95 6.27 2.11
CA ILE A 82 -14.59 5.76 0.76
C ILE A 82 -15.64 4.74 0.30
N ILE A 83 -16.05 3.81 1.17
CA ILE A 83 -17.09 2.82 0.83
C ILE A 83 -18.40 3.49 0.48
N ALA A 84 -18.86 4.47 1.27
CA ALA A 84 -20.11 5.19 0.99
C ALA A 84 -20.06 5.89 -0.37
N LEU A 85 -18.93 6.53 -0.71
CA LEU A 85 -18.72 7.16 -2.01
C LEU A 85 -18.71 6.15 -3.16
N LEU A 86 -18.05 5.00 -3.00
CA LEU A 86 -18.03 3.92 -4.00
C LEU A 86 -19.44 3.33 -4.24
N GLN A 87 -20.20 3.07 -3.17
CA GLN A 87 -21.59 2.62 -3.30
C GLN A 87 -22.44 3.66 -4.04
N GLY A 88 -22.28 4.95 -3.72
CA GLY A 88 -22.94 6.05 -4.42
C GLY A 88 -22.56 6.16 -5.89
N ALA A 89 -21.36 5.69 -6.28
CA ALA A 89 -20.89 5.60 -7.66
C ALA A 89 -21.27 4.27 -8.36
N GLY A 90 -22.11 3.43 -7.73
CA GLY A 90 -22.52 2.14 -8.28
C GLY A 90 -21.45 1.04 -8.23
N CYS A 91 -20.38 1.25 -7.47
CA CYS A 91 -19.33 0.27 -7.29
C CYS A 91 -19.56 -0.49 -5.97
N ASN A 92 -19.96 -1.77 -6.05
CA ASN A 92 -20.18 -2.59 -4.86
C ASN A 92 -18.84 -2.90 -4.18
N ALA A 93 -18.65 -2.35 -2.99
CA ALA A 93 -17.37 -2.41 -2.27
C ALA A 93 -17.55 -2.78 -0.80
N ILE A 94 -16.55 -3.45 -0.24
CA ILE A 94 -16.45 -3.79 1.18
C ILE A 94 -15.18 -3.20 1.80
N GLY A 95 -15.31 -2.52 2.92
CA GLY A 95 -14.17 -1.97 3.66
C GLY A 95 -13.65 -2.96 4.70
N LEU A 96 -12.37 -3.23 4.65
CA LEU A 96 -11.68 -4.23 5.45
C LEU A 96 -10.41 -3.66 6.08
N CYS A 97 -10.10 -4.10 7.29
CA CYS A 97 -8.74 -4.11 7.84
C CYS A 97 -8.17 -5.53 7.74
N GLY A 98 -6.88 -5.71 8.03
CA GLY A 98 -6.26 -7.03 7.92
C GLY A 98 -6.82 -8.07 8.89
N ALA A 99 -7.44 -7.64 10.00
CA ALA A 99 -8.06 -8.54 10.98
C ALA A 99 -9.40 -9.11 10.48
N ASP A 100 -10.09 -8.39 9.59
CA ASP A 100 -11.36 -8.86 9.02
C ASP A 100 -11.12 -10.10 8.15
N GLY A 101 -11.76 -11.21 8.50
CA GLY A 101 -11.56 -12.49 7.81
C GLY A 101 -10.13 -13.03 7.83
N ASN A 102 -9.27 -12.55 8.76
CA ASN A 102 -7.84 -12.92 8.83
C ASN A 102 -7.15 -12.74 7.47
N VAL A 103 -7.44 -11.62 6.81
CA VAL A 103 -7.04 -11.43 5.40
C VAL A 103 -5.61 -10.96 5.24
N ILE A 104 -5.08 -10.15 6.18
CA ILE A 104 -3.69 -9.66 6.16
C ILE A 104 -3.10 -9.77 7.58
N LYS A 105 -2.18 -10.71 7.75
CA LYS A 105 -1.39 -10.85 8.97
C LYS A 105 -0.08 -10.07 8.84
N ALA A 106 0.31 -9.37 9.90
CA ALA A 106 1.55 -8.60 9.97
C ALA A 106 2.43 -9.11 11.11
N ALA A 107 3.74 -9.04 10.95
CA ALA A 107 4.67 -9.26 12.04
C ALA A 107 4.95 -7.91 12.74
N ARG A 108 4.92 -7.87 14.07
CA ARG A 108 5.35 -6.67 14.80
C ARG A 108 6.78 -6.32 14.43
N ARG A 109 7.01 -5.06 14.10
CA ARG A 109 8.33 -4.57 13.71
C ARG A 109 9.27 -4.61 14.91
N ALA A 110 10.43 -5.27 14.75
CA ALA A 110 11.51 -5.17 15.69
C ALA A 110 12.12 -3.74 15.67
N PRO A 111 12.78 -3.30 16.75
CA PRO A 111 13.53 -2.04 16.73
C PRO A 111 14.48 -1.96 15.54
N VAL A 112 14.56 -0.80 14.89
CA VAL A 112 15.30 -0.58 13.65
C VAL A 112 16.42 0.43 13.93
N LYS A 113 17.60 0.17 13.38
CA LYS A 113 18.73 1.08 13.42
C LYS A 113 18.47 2.25 12.47
N VAL A 114 18.52 3.48 13.00
CA VAL A 114 18.28 4.73 12.28
C VAL A 114 19.46 5.65 12.47
N GLU A 115 19.90 6.31 11.40
CA GLU A 115 20.95 7.30 11.43
C GLU A 115 20.40 8.60 12.04
N ILE A 116 20.76 8.85 13.29
CA ILE A 116 20.38 10.05 14.05
C ILE A 116 21.42 10.24 15.16
N SER A 117 21.93 11.44 15.30
CA SER A 117 22.88 11.76 16.36
C SER A 117 22.25 11.61 17.74
N ALA A 118 23.07 11.38 18.78
CA ALA A 118 22.56 11.29 20.16
C ALA A 118 21.89 12.60 20.61
N GLU A 119 22.38 13.75 20.14
CA GLU A 119 21.82 15.07 20.45
C GLU A 119 20.45 15.27 19.79
N ASP A 120 20.33 14.96 18.49
CA ASP A 120 19.07 15.04 17.76
C ASP A 120 18.05 14.03 18.29
N ALA A 121 18.49 12.83 18.67
CA ALA A 121 17.64 11.81 19.28
C ALA A 121 17.07 12.29 20.63
N ALA A 122 17.89 12.90 21.48
CA ALA A 122 17.45 13.45 22.77
C ALA A 122 16.47 14.61 22.61
N ALA A 123 16.63 15.42 21.56
CA ALA A 123 15.72 16.52 21.22
C ALA A 123 14.44 16.04 20.50
N SER A 124 14.40 14.80 20.01
CA SER A 124 13.28 14.25 19.25
C SER A 124 12.05 14.02 20.12
N PRO A 125 10.83 14.29 19.62
CA PRO A 125 9.60 13.80 20.26
C PRO A 125 9.55 12.27 20.42
N ALA A 126 10.38 11.54 19.68
CA ALA A 126 10.51 10.08 19.75
C ALA A 126 11.58 9.61 20.74
N ALA A 127 12.21 10.49 21.52
CA ALA A 127 13.34 10.16 22.40
C ALA A 127 13.06 8.94 23.32
N ALA A 128 11.84 8.85 23.86
CA ALA A 128 11.42 7.71 24.70
C ALA A 128 11.38 6.36 23.96
N ASN A 129 11.36 6.37 22.62
CA ASN A 129 11.35 5.19 21.77
C ASN A 129 12.72 4.89 21.16
N MET A 130 13.75 5.64 21.54
CA MET A 130 15.10 5.51 21.02
C MET A 130 16.04 4.99 22.10
N THR A 131 16.94 4.09 21.71
CA THR A 131 18.02 3.60 22.58
C THR A 131 19.35 3.71 21.83
N PRO A 132 20.45 4.05 22.54
CA PRO A 132 21.77 4.14 21.92
C PRO A 132 22.15 2.86 21.19
N CYS A 133 22.83 3.00 20.06
CA CYS A 133 23.43 1.92 19.31
C CYS A 133 24.94 1.87 19.57
N GLU A 134 25.58 0.72 19.37
CA GLU A 134 27.05 0.61 19.46
C GLU A 134 27.76 1.44 18.37
N ASP A 135 27.07 1.67 17.23
CA ASP A 135 27.60 2.48 16.15
C ASP A 135 27.32 3.97 16.42
N GLU A 136 28.38 4.78 16.40
CA GLU A 136 28.27 6.22 16.56
C GLU A 136 27.42 6.87 15.48
N GLY A 137 26.53 7.78 15.86
CA GLY A 137 25.60 8.45 14.95
C GLY A 137 24.32 7.67 14.67
N PHE A 138 24.08 6.51 15.31
CA PHE A 138 22.89 5.71 15.12
C PHE A 138 22.12 5.47 16.42
N GLN A 139 20.82 5.28 16.31
CA GLN A 139 19.93 4.88 17.40
C GLN A 139 19.07 3.70 16.98
N MET A 140 18.71 2.83 17.94
CA MET A 140 17.67 1.83 17.75
C MET A 140 16.32 2.46 18.06
N VAL A 141 15.37 2.41 17.12
CA VAL A 141 14.02 2.98 17.24
C VAL A 141 13.00 1.88 17.38
N ASP A 142 12.27 1.84 18.49
CA ASP A 142 11.08 1.02 18.66
C ASP A 142 9.85 1.82 18.18
N TYR A 143 9.25 1.38 17.08
CA TYR A 143 8.06 2.01 16.54
C TYR A 143 6.75 1.61 17.26
N GLY A 144 6.80 0.73 18.27
CA GLY A 144 5.64 0.28 19.05
C GLY A 144 4.75 -0.69 18.26
N PHE A 145 3.46 -0.40 18.18
CA PHE A 145 2.46 -1.23 17.48
C PHE A 145 2.50 -1.00 15.97
N VAL A 146 3.66 -1.16 15.37
CA VAL A 146 3.86 -1.09 13.92
C VAL A 146 4.12 -2.48 13.38
N GLY A 147 3.50 -2.80 12.25
CA GLY A 147 3.61 -4.10 11.60
C GLY A 147 4.28 -4.04 10.22
N ASP A 148 4.95 -5.12 9.87
CA ASP A 148 5.49 -5.40 8.55
C ASP A 148 4.67 -6.52 7.90
N VAL A 149 4.20 -6.29 6.68
CA VAL A 149 3.39 -7.25 5.90
C VAL A 149 4.26 -7.88 4.81
N LYS A 150 4.16 -9.21 4.69
CA LYS A 150 4.74 -9.98 3.60
C LYS A 150 3.64 -10.60 2.76
N ALA A 151 3.91 -10.87 1.48
CA ALA A 151 2.92 -11.41 0.55
C ALA A 151 2.39 -12.79 0.98
N GLU A 152 3.24 -13.64 1.56
CA GLU A 152 2.85 -14.95 2.08
C GLU A 152 1.89 -14.89 3.29
N CYS A 153 1.77 -13.73 3.94
CA CYS A 153 0.87 -13.51 5.07
C CYS A 153 -0.51 -12.96 4.64
N ILE A 154 -0.78 -12.92 3.32
CA ILE A 154 -2.04 -12.43 2.74
C ILE A 154 -2.89 -13.59 2.27
N ASN A 155 -4.14 -13.61 2.71
CA ASN A 155 -5.14 -14.58 2.23
C ASN A 155 -5.68 -14.18 0.86
N ALA A 156 -4.89 -14.41 -0.19
CA ALA A 156 -5.24 -14.08 -1.57
C ALA A 156 -6.53 -14.82 -2.03
N GLY A 157 -6.77 -16.03 -1.54
CA GLY A 157 -7.98 -16.80 -1.84
C GLY A 157 -9.25 -16.10 -1.31
N PHE A 158 -9.22 -15.54 -0.10
CA PHE A 158 -10.32 -14.74 0.43
C PHE A 158 -10.55 -13.48 -0.42
N ILE A 159 -9.49 -12.74 -0.75
CA ILE A 159 -9.58 -11.55 -1.60
C ILE A 159 -10.19 -11.92 -2.96
N TYR A 160 -9.69 -12.99 -3.59
CA TYR A 160 -10.20 -13.46 -4.88
C TYR A 160 -11.67 -13.85 -4.81
N SER A 161 -12.11 -14.50 -3.72
CA SER A 161 -13.52 -14.87 -3.53
C SER A 161 -14.49 -13.69 -3.49
N LEU A 162 -14.04 -12.52 -3.03
CA LEU A 162 -14.80 -11.27 -3.09
C LEU A 162 -14.86 -10.73 -4.52
N LEU A 163 -13.71 -10.71 -5.21
CA LEU A 163 -13.61 -10.23 -6.59
C LEU A 163 -14.49 -11.05 -7.56
N GLU A 164 -14.55 -12.37 -7.40
CA GLU A 164 -15.44 -13.25 -8.19
C GLU A 164 -16.92 -12.93 -8.01
N ARG A 165 -17.30 -12.38 -6.85
CA ARG A 165 -18.68 -11.93 -6.56
C ARG A 165 -18.95 -10.49 -6.98
N GLY A 166 -17.99 -9.85 -7.66
CA GLY A 166 -18.12 -8.44 -8.03
C GLY A 166 -18.04 -7.48 -6.85
N ILE A 167 -17.49 -7.91 -5.72
CA ILE A 167 -17.29 -7.08 -4.53
C ILE A 167 -15.86 -6.56 -4.54
N VAL A 168 -15.70 -5.25 -4.50
CA VAL A 168 -14.38 -4.59 -4.48
C VAL A 168 -13.88 -4.49 -3.03
N PRO A 169 -12.77 -5.17 -2.66
CA PRO A 169 -12.19 -5.00 -1.34
C PRO A 169 -11.43 -3.67 -1.24
N VAL A 170 -11.65 -2.94 -0.14
CA VAL A 170 -11.00 -1.67 0.17
C VAL A 170 -10.28 -1.80 1.50
N PHE A 171 -8.96 -1.90 1.47
CA PHE A 171 -8.12 -2.08 2.64
C PHE A 171 -7.61 -0.77 3.19
N ASN A 172 -7.63 -0.63 4.50
CA ASN A 172 -6.94 0.41 5.24
C ASN A 172 -5.59 -0.10 5.80
N ALA A 173 -4.87 0.77 6.51
CA ALA A 173 -3.52 0.48 7.01
C ALA A 173 -3.48 -0.19 8.40
N ILE A 174 -4.59 -0.79 8.86
CA ILE A 174 -4.64 -1.55 10.12
C ILE A 174 -4.65 -3.03 9.83
N ASN A 175 -3.72 -3.75 10.44
CA ASN A 175 -3.60 -5.20 10.34
C ASN A 175 -3.55 -5.83 11.74
N HIS A 176 -3.27 -7.14 11.85
CA HIS A 176 -3.16 -7.84 13.12
C HIS A 176 -1.97 -8.82 13.10
N ASP A 177 -1.50 -9.20 14.30
CA ASP A 177 -0.39 -10.14 14.45
C ASP A 177 -0.83 -11.62 14.50
N GLY A 178 -2.13 -11.89 14.63
CA GLY A 178 -2.70 -13.22 14.86
C GLY A 178 -2.68 -13.66 16.32
N GLU A 179 -2.24 -12.78 17.23
CA GLU A 179 -2.16 -13.02 18.69
C GLU A 179 -3.12 -12.13 19.46
N GLY A 180 -3.98 -11.38 18.74
CA GLY A 180 -5.00 -10.51 19.32
C GLY A 180 -4.63 -9.03 19.34
N ASN A 181 -3.48 -8.63 18.78
CA ASN A 181 -3.09 -7.24 18.71
C ASN A 181 -3.30 -6.66 17.31
N LEU A 182 -3.73 -5.40 17.25
CA LEU A 182 -3.73 -4.61 16.03
C LEU A 182 -2.36 -3.98 15.79
N LEU A 183 -2.02 -3.81 14.53
CA LEU A 183 -0.77 -3.18 14.10
C LEU A 183 -1.03 -2.13 13.02
N ASN A 184 -0.45 -0.94 13.19
CA ASN A 184 -0.41 0.09 12.18
C ASN A 184 0.65 -0.28 11.12
N THR A 185 0.29 -0.22 9.86
CA THR A 185 1.16 -0.66 8.76
C THR A 185 1.26 0.43 7.68
N ASN A 186 2.31 0.41 6.89
CA ASN A 186 2.44 1.32 5.76
C ASN A 186 1.55 0.86 4.58
N ALA A 187 0.67 1.74 4.10
CA ALA A 187 -0.26 1.43 3.01
C ALA A 187 0.43 1.11 1.67
N ASP A 188 1.62 1.69 1.38
CA ASP A 188 2.39 1.35 0.18
C ASP A 188 2.93 -0.08 0.27
N THR A 189 3.37 -0.50 1.48
CA THR A 189 3.80 -1.89 1.73
C THR A 189 2.63 -2.87 1.60
N ILE A 190 1.45 -2.54 2.13
CA ILE A 190 0.26 -3.37 1.96
C ILE A 190 -0.07 -3.53 0.46
N ALA A 191 -0.04 -2.42 -0.29
CA ALA A 191 -0.38 -2.44 -1.72
C ALA A 191 0.58 -3.35 -2.52
N SER A 192 1.89 -3.22 -2.31
CA SER A 192 2.86 -4.10 -2.97
C SER A 192 2.71 -5.55 -2.55
N SER A 193 2.52 -5.83 -1.25
CA SER A 193 2.34 -7.20 -0.76
C SER A 193 1.05 -7.84 -1.27
N VAL A 194 -0.07 -7.10 -1.33
CA VAL A 194 -1.33 -7.56 -1.93
C VAL A 194 -1.16 -7.84 -3.41
N ALA A 195 -0.48 -6.95 -4.16
CA ALA A 195 -0.23 -7.16 -5.59
C ALA A 195 0.60 -8.44 -5.83
N ILE A 196 1.66 -8.65 -5.05
CA ILE A 196 2.50 -9.86 -5.12
C ILE A 196 1.68 -11.11 -4.77
N ALA A 197 0.91 -11.08 -3.68
CA ALA A 197 0.09 -12.21 -3.27
C ALA A 197 -0.97 -12.57 -4.32
N MET A 198 -1.58 -11.58 -4.97
CA MET A 198 -2.55 -11.80 -6.04
C MET A 198 -1.90 -12.34 -7.32
N ALA A 199 -0.68 -11.87 -7.67
CA ALA A 199 0.09 -12.40 -8.81
C ALA A 199 0.49 -13.87 -8.60
N GLY A 200 0.84 -14.24 -7.36
CA GLY A 200 1.16 -15.62 -6.99
C GLY A 200 -0.06 -16.54 -6.80
N HIS A 201 -1.27 -15.97 -6.70
CA HIS A 201 -2.49 -16.74 -6.47
C HIS A 201 -2.91 -17.51 -7.72
N LYS A 202 -3.00 -18.82 -7.60
CA LYS A 202 -3.48 -19.71 -8.67
C LYS A 202 -4.96 -20.04 -8.46
N TYR A 203 -5.75 -19.91 -9.52
CA TYR A 203 -7.19 -20.23 -9.51
C TYR A 203 -7.53 -21.21 -10.62
N ARG A 204 -8.63 -21.98 -10.43
CA ARG A 204 -9.19 -22.83 -11.49
C ARG A 204 -10.26 -22.03 -12.24
N ASN A 205 -10.12 -21.96 -13.57
CA ASN A 205 -11.20 -21.41 -14.39
C ASN A 205 -12.39 -22.39 -14.40
N ARG A 206 -13.48 -22.04 -13.75
CA ARG A 206 -14.69 -22.88 -13.67
C ARG A 206 -15.35 -23.12 -15.03
N TRP A 207 -15.02 -22.33 -16.03
CA TRP A 207 -15.64 -22.38 -17.36
C TRP A 207 -14.79 -23.15 -18.39
N GLU A 208 -13.54 -23.38 -18.12
CA GLU A 208 -12.67 -24.24 -18.91
C GLU A 208 -12.63 -25.67 -18.32
N VAL A 209 -13.78 -26.29 -18.18
CA VAL A 209 -13.82 -27.73 -18.12
C VAL A 209 -13.44 -28.20 -19.52
N CYS A 210 -12.26 -28.79 -19.66
CA CYS A 210 -11.84 -29.44 -20.90
C CYS A 210 -12.90 -30.47 -21.29
N SER A 211 -13.77 -30.13 -22.23
CA SER A 211 -14.79 -30.99 -22.77
C SER A 211 -14.19 -32.15 -23.57
N ALA A 212 -12.86 -32.25 -23.66
CA ALA A 212 -12.13 -33.22 -24.47
C ALA A 212 -11.38 -34.30 -23.67
N CYS A 213 -11.36 -34.24 -22.33
CA CYS A 213 -10.59 -35.19 -21.52
C CYS A 213 -11.41 -35.71 -20.35
N GLU A 214 -11.91 -36.94 -20.45
CA GLU A 214 -12.38 -37.72 -19.29
C GLU A 214 -11.20 -38.14 -18.37
N ASP A 215 -9.95 -38.12 -18.91
CA ASP A 215 -8.72 -38.40 -18.17
C ASP A 215 -7.58 -37.48 -18.62
N CYS A 216 -7.51 -36.27 -18.05
CA CYS A 216 -6.41 -35.34 -18.34
C CYS A 216 -5.13 -35.72 -17.59
N THR A 217 -4.44 -36.76 -18.05
CA THR A 217 -3.08 -37.12 -17.59
C THR A 217 -1.97 -36.30 -18.27
N HIS A 218 -2.34 -35.38 -19.19
CA HIS A 218 -1.41 -34.54 -19.98
C HIS A 218 -1.36 -33.09 -19.60
N CYS A 219 -2.15 -32.62 -18.64
CA CYS A 219 -1.98 -31.27 -18.07
C CYS A 219 -0.84 -31.32 -17.04
N SER A 220 0.40 -31.18 -17.51
CA SER A 220 1.61 -31.14 -16.69
C SER A 220 1.71 -29.86 -15.81
N ASP A 221 0.76 -28.97 -15.90
CA ASP A 221 0.46 -27.91 -14.94
C ASP A 221 -0.89 -28.26 -14.30
N ASP A 222 -1.06 -28.05 -13.01
CA ASP A 222 -2.24 -28.44 -12.21
C ASP A 222 -3.56 -27.80 -12.66
N GLY A 223 -3.65 -27.31 -13.91
CA GLY A 223 -4.81 -26.67 -14.54
C GLY A 223 -5.19 -25.35 -13.88
N ARG A 224 -4.28 -24.74 -13.12
CA ARG A 224 -4.50 -23.46 -12.47
C ARG A 224 -3.85 -22.33 -13.26
N LEU A 225 -4.58 -21.23 -13.39
CA LEU A 225 -4.14 -20.03 -14.05
C LEU A 225 -3.63 -19.00 -13.02
N SER A 226 -2.64 -18.23 -13.41
CA SER A 226 -2.19 -17.05 -12.66
C SER A 226 -2.88 -15.79 -13.18
N HIS A 227 -2.97 -14.76 -12.33
CA HIS A 227 -3.50 -13.47 -12.73
C HIS A 227 -2.38 -12.55 -13.25
N GLU A 228 -2.68 -11.82 -14.31
CA GLU A 228 -1.94 -10.57 -14.56
C GLU A 228 -2.37 -9.55 -13.51
N VAL A 229 -1.40 -8.94 -12.85
CA VAL A 229 -1.63 -7.95 -11.79
C VAL A 229 -0.90 -6.66 -12.11
N GLU A 230 -1.62 -5.55 -12.06
CA GLU A 230 -1.06 -4.20 -12.11
C GLU A 230 -1.12 -3.57 -10.71
N LEU A 231 -0.03 -2.95 -10.28
CA LEU A 231 0.03 -2.12 -9.09
C LEU A 231 0.06 -0.66 -9.49
N ILE A 232 -0.92 0.13 -9.03
CA ILE A 232 -1.08 1.54 -9.38
C ILE A 232 -0.98 2.37 -8.11
N TYR A 233 0.04 3.21 -8.02
CA TYR A 233 0.17 4.22 -6.96
C TYR A 233 -0.38 5.56 -7.44
N CYS A 234 -1.41 6.05 -6.76
CA CYS A 234 -2.04 7.34 -7.03
C CYS A 234 -1.71 8.34 -5.92
N PHE A 235 -1.18 9.50 -6.30
CA PHE A 235 -0.89 10.60 -5.39
C PHE A 235 -0.99 11.96 -6.11
N GLU A 236 -0.36 13.02 -5.59
CA GLU A 236 -0.51 14.39 -6.05
C GLU A 236 0.41 14.82 -7.19
N LYS A 237 1.34 13.97 -7.62
CA LYS A 237 2.22 14.25 -8.78
C LYS A 237 1.84 13.37 -9.95
N ASP A 238 2.09 13.85 -11.16
CA ASP A 238 1.71 13.15 -12.39
C ASP A 238 2.53 11.89 -12.68
N GLY A 239 3.64 11.68 -11.96
CA GLY A 239 4.52 10.53 -12.08
C GLY A 239 5.81 10.75 -11.28
N VAL A 240 6.84 9.98 -11.60
CA VAL A 240 8.20 10.24 -11.12
C VAL A 240 8.77 11.39 -11.93
N LEU A 241 9.25 12.43 -11.27
CA LEU A 241 9.83 13.61 -11.90
C LEU A 241 11.35 13.46 -11.99
N TYR A 242 11.93 13.93 -13.08
CA TYR A 242 13.37 14.07 -13.24
C TYR A 242 13.91 15.21 -12.36
N ASP A 243 13.14 16.31 -12.28
CA ASP A 243 13.37 17.43 -11.39
C ASP A 243 12.14 17.61 -10.48
N LYS A 244 12.34 17.52 -9.16
CA LYS A 244 11.26 17.62 -8.16
C LYS A 244 10.50 18.96 -8.20
N ASP A 245 11.14 20.02 -8.71
CA ASP A 245 10.61 21.37 -8.77
C ASP A 245 9.99 21.71 -10.14
N ASP A 246 10.10 20.78 -11.12
CA ASP A 246 9.47 20.88 -12.43
C ASP A 246 8.44 19.77 -12.67
N ASP A 247 7.16 20.08 -12.51
CA ASP A 247 6.04 19.15 -12.71
C ASP A 247 5.92 18.66 -14.18
N SER A 248 6.58 19.31 -15.14
CA SER A 248 6.61 18.89 -16.54
C SER A 248 7.66 17.82 -16.82
N SER A 249 8.60 17.60 -15.91
CA SER A 249 9.75 16.69 -16.04
C SER A 249 9.41 15.21 -15.77
N ILE A 250 8.20 14.77 -16.13
CA ILE A 250 7.75 13.39 -15.89
C ILE A 250 8.62 12.41 -16.68
N ILE A 251 9.04 11.35 -16.01
CA ILE A 251 9.71 10.21 -16.63
C ILE A 251 8.62 9.19 -17.01
N PRO A 252 8.30 9.00 -18.31
CA PRO A 252 7.18 8.14 -18.71
C PRO A 252 7.43 6.66 -18.41
N GLU A 253 8.65 6.19 -18.60
CA GLU A 253 9.06 4.81 -18.36
C GLU A 253 10.36 4.78 -17.56
N MET A 254 10.46 3.83 -16.63
CA MET A 254 11.64 3.67 -15.79
C MET A 254 11.94 2.18 -15.60
N ASP A 255 13.15 1.81 -15.97
CA ASP A 255 13.77 0.53 -15.68
C ASP A 255 14.73 0.66 -14.47
N ARG A 256 15.36 -0.46 -14.09
CA ARG A 256 16.30 -0.52 -12.97
C ARG A 256 17.57 0.28 -13.21
N GLU A 257 18.07 0.31 -14.42
CA GLU A 257 19.30 1.02 -14.77
C GLU A 257 19.06 2.52 -14.62
N ARG A 258 17.95 3.00 -15.15
CA ARG A 258 17.53 4.41 -15.02
C ARG A 258 17.29 4.80 -13.56
N PHE A 259 16.64 3.93 -12.77
CA PHE A 259 16.46 4.18 -11.33
C PHE A 259 17.80 4.24 -10.60
N ALA A 260 18.72 3.31 -10.86
CA ALA A 260 20.05 3.30 -10.22
C ALA A 260 20.84 4.56 -10.58
N GLN A 261 20.78 4.99 -11.85
CA GLN A 261 21.43 6.22 -12.31
C GLN A 261 20.87 7.45 -11.57
N LEU A 262 19.55 7.63 -11.57
CA LEU A 262 18.91 8.78 -10.91
C LEU A 262 19.18 8.81 -9.40
N LYS A 263 19.25 7.65 -8.77
CA LYS A 263 19.60 7.53 -7.35
C LYS A 263 21.06 7.95 -7.11
N ALA A 264 21.99 7.53 -7.95
CA ALA A 264 23.41 7.92 -7.88
C ALA A 264 23.60 9.44 -8.12
N GLU A 265 22.78 10.04 -8.98
CA GLU A 265 22.76 11.49 -9.25
C GLU A 265 22.09 12.30 -8.13
N GLY A 266 21.52 11.66 -7.09
CA GLY A 266 20.78 12.33 -6.02
C GLY A 266 19.47 12.99 -6.46
N ARG A 267 18.91 12.58 -7.59
CA ARG A 267 17.70 13.17 -8.19
C ARG A 267 16.40 12.50 -7.74
N VAL A 268 16.48 11.36 -7.06
CA VAL A 268 15.31 10.70 -6.50
C VAL A 268 15.02 11.30 -5.13
N ALA A 269 13.87 11.95 -4.98
CA ALA A 269 13.44 12.50 -3.71
C ALA A 269 13.38 11.43 -2.61
N ASP A 270 13.75 11.78 -1.37
CA ASP A 270 13.91 10.85 -0.25
C ASP A 270 12.69 9.93 -0.02
N GLY A 271 11.47 10.45 -0.14
CA GLY A 271 10.25 9.65 -0.02
C GLY A 271 9.93 8.76 -1.22
N MET A 272 10.56 8.99 -2.40
CA MET A 272 10.30 8.24 -3.63
C MET A 272 11.21 7.02 -3.76
N SER A 273 12.44 7.06 -3.24
CA SER A 273 13.42 5.97 -3.34
C SER A 273 12.90 4.65 -2.73
N PRO A 274 12.34 4.62 -1.50
CA PRO A 274 11.75 3.39 -0.95
C PRO A 274 10.55 2.90 -1.78
N LYS A 275 9.74 3.80 -2.33
CA LYS A 275 8.58 3.45 -3.17
C LYS A 275 9.01 2.78 -4.47
N LEU A 276 9.99 3.33 -5.17
CA LEU A 276 10.56 2.75 -6.39
C LEU A 276 11.21 1.39 -6.10
N SER A 277 12.00 1.27 -5.03
CA SER A 277 12.60 0.00 -4.62
C SER A 277 11.55 -1.09 -4.35
N ASN A 278 10.47 -0.75 -3.64
CA ASN A 278 9.36 -1.69 -3.39
C ASN A 278 8.60 -2.04 -4.69
N SER A 279 8.50 -1.10 -5.61
CA SER A 279 7.86 -1.32 -6.91
C SER A 279 8.64 -2.32 -7.76
N PHE A 280 9.95 -2.16 -7.87
CA PHE A 280 10.79 -3.13 -8.58
C PHE A 280 10.80 -4.51 -7.91
N LYS A 281 10.78 -4.56 -6.57
CA LYS A 281 10.61 -5.83 -5.85
C LYS A 281 9.27 -6.50 -6.18
N ALA A 282 8.20 -5.73 -6.36
CA ALA A 282 6.91 -6.28 -6.75
C ALA A 282 6.95 -6.88 -8.16
N ILE A 283 7.62 -6.21 -9.12
CA ILE A 283 7.83 -6.74 -10.48
C ILE A 283 8.62 -8.05 -10.43
N ASP A 284 9.74 -8.12 -9.68
CA ASP A 284 10.52 -9.36 -9.51
C ASP A 284 9.69 -10.51 -8.94
N SER A 285 8.66 -10.17 -8.18
CA SER A 285 7.78 -11.14 -7.53
C SER A 285 6.54 -11.48 -8.38
N GLY A 286 6.53 -11.13 -9.67
CA GLY A 286 5.50 -11.52 -10.64
C GLY A 286 4.38 -10.51 -10.89
N VAL A 287 4.45 -9.31 -10.32
CA VAL A 287 3.54 -8.21 -10.71
C VAL A 287 3.92 -7.76 -12.13
N SER A 288 2.94 -7.70 -13.03
CA SER A 288 3.18 -7.48 -14.46
C SER A 288 3.77 -6.09 -14.75
N ARG A 289 3.34 -5.07 -14.02
CA ARG A 289 3.89 -3.72 -14.07
C ARG A 289 3.45 -2.90 -12.87
N VAL A 290 4.21 -1.87 -12.56
CA VAL A 290 3.84 -0.86 -11.56
C VAL A 290 3.69 0.50 -12.23
N ILE A 291 2.63 1.23 -11.89
CA ILE A 291 2.34 2.54 -12.46
C ILE A 291 2.28 3.57 -11.33
N ILE A 292 2.97 4.68 -11.51
CA ILE A 292 2.97 5.80 -10.59
C ILE A 292 2.34 7.00 -11.30
N LYS A 293 1.24 7.54 -10.78
CA LYS A 293 0.48 8.61 -11.43
C LYS A 293 -0.28 9.51 -10.48
N HIS A 294 -0.75 10.64 -10.99
CA HIS A 294 -1.68 11.48 -10.27
C HIS A 294 -3.06 10.81 -10.16
N ALA A 295 -3.75 11.03 -9.03
CA ALA A 295 -5.08 10.45 -8.78
C ALA A 295 -6.12 10.81 -9.88
N ARG A 296 -6.04 12.03 -10.46
CA ARG A 296 -6.89 12.46 -11.59
C ARG A 296 -6.58 11.77 -12.92
N ASN A 297 -5.43 11.11 -13.01
CA ASN A 297 -5.00 10.45 -14.24
C ASN A 297 -5.27 8.94 -14.23
N LEU A 298 -6.13 8.46 -13.30
CA LEU A 298 -6.36 7.03 -13.08
C LEU A 298 -6.75 6.29 -14.37
N LEU A 299 -7.62 6.88 -15.17
CA LEU A 299 -8.11 6.29 -16.43
C LEU A 299 -7.29 6.71 -17.67
N THR A 300 -6.23 7.50 -17.52
CA THR A 300 -5.40 7.97 -18.63
C THR A 300 -4.07 7.21 -18.68
N TYR A 301 -3.30 7.40 -19.75
CA TYR A 301 -1.95 6.85 -19.90
C TYR A 301 -0.87 7.73 -19.24
N LYS A 302 -1.23 8.89 -18.68
CA LYS A 302 -0.28 9.81 -18.06
C LYS A 302 0.22 9.22 -16.73
N GLY A 303 1.53 9.16 -16.56
CA GLY A 303 2.20 8.59 -15.39
C GLY A 303 3.57 8.04 -15.72
N THR A 304 4.21 7.41 -14.75
CA THR A 304 5.45 6.64 -14.91
C THR A 304 5.13 5.15 -14.84
N VAL A 305 5.52 4.40 -15.85
CA VAL A 305 5.44 2.94 -15.88
C VAL A 305 6.81 2.37 -15.49
N LEU A 306 6.81 1.46 -14.54
CA LEU A 306 7.99 0.70 -14.12
C LEU A 306 7.91 -0.70 -14.74
N LEU A 307 8.99 -1.13 -15.36
CA LEU A 307 9.11 -2.40 -16.09
C LEU A 307 10.27 -3.23 -15.59
#